data_a87f58c15ab2b623be2396d38474f6df
#
_entry.id   a87f58c15ab2b623be2396d38474f6df
#
_cell.length_a   1.000
_cell.length_b   1.000
_cell.length_c   1.000
_cell.angle_alpha   90.00
_cell.angle_beta   90.00
_cell.angle_gamma   90.00
#
_symmetry.space_group_name_H-M   'P 1'
#
loop_
_entity.id
_entity.type
_entity.pdbx_description
1 polymer ?
#
loop_
_entity_poly.entity_id
_entity_poly.type
_entity_poly.pdbx_seq_one_letter_code
_entity_poly.pdbx_strand_id
1 'polypeptide(L)'
;MQSSLYVTLSAQMALEQRLNTVAANVANLGTVGYRAEEVKFETILSQAGHRDVAFATPGETFLSRKAGPLIKTDSPLDVGLQGDGWLAVRGPRGMVYTRDGRMQVTAAGDLQDLDGRAILDPGGSPLTVDPEGPPLTIGQDGIVSQGTNQIGALGVFRLDPAAKLTRVAGGAVASDVPGRPILDFNQRDETTVRVQQGFQEGANVNPVMEMSRLIEITRAFQSAAAAVAESESSLQDAIRGLGPTA
;
A
#
# COMPACT_ATOMS: atom_id res chain seq x y z
N MET A 1 -5.79 38.93 -7.80
CA MET A 1 -6.37 38.43 -6.54
C MET A 1 -7.05 37.05 -6.70
N GLN A 2 -7.92 36.82 -7.69
CA GLN A 2 -8.54 35.50 -7.88
C GLN A 2 -7.52 34.37 -8.11
N SER A 3 -6.48 34.59 -8.90
CA SER A 3 -5.45 33.57 -9.17
C SER A 3 -4.70 33.12 -7.90
N SER A 4 -4.44 34.02 -6.95
CA SER A 4 -3.77 33.67 -5.69
C SER A 4 -4.65 32.78 -4.81
N LEU A 5 -5.95 33.02 -4.76
CA LEU A 5 -6.90 32.20 -4.02
C LEU A 5 -6.96 30.76 -4.58
N TYR A 6 -7.02 30.63 -5.92
CA TYR A 6 -7.04 29.30 -6.55
C TYR A 6 -5.73 28.53 -6.34
N VAL A 7 -4.57 29.21 -6.37
CA VAL A 7 -3.29 28.60 -6.07
C VAL A 7 -3.24 28.10 -4.62
N THR A 8 -3.68 28.93 -3.68
CA THR A 8 -3.69 28.55 -2.26
C THR A 8 -4.67 27.38 -1.98
N LEU A 9 -5.83 27.39 -2.64
CA LEU A 9 -6.80 26.31 -2.54
C LEU A 9 -6.23 24.99 -3.11
N SER A 10 -5.56 25.05 -4.28
CA SER A 10 -4.92 23.87 -4.86
C SER A 10 -3.81 23.31 -3.96
N ALA A 11 -3.02 24.19 -3.33
CA ALA A 11 -2.02 23.79 -2.35
C ALA A 11 -2.66 23.13 -1.10
N GLN A 12 -3.78 23.66 -0.62
CA GLN A 12 -4.52 23.09 0.51
C GLN A 12 -5.03 21.67 0.19
N MET A 13 -5.63 21.48 -0.99
CA MET A 13 -6.08 20.15 -1.43
C MET A 13 -4.92 19.14 -1.55
N ALA A 14 -3.76 19.58 -2.07
CA ALA A 14 -2.57 18.75 -2.15
C ALA A 14 -2.03 18.37 -0.75
N LEU A 15 -2.06 19.31 0.20
CA LEU A 15 -1.66 19.06 1.59
C LEU A 15 -2.63 18.13 2.31
N GLU A 16 -3.93 18.25 2.07
CA GLU A 16 -4.96 17.35 2.59
C GLU A 16 -4.73 15.91 2.11
N GLN A 17 -4.47 15.71 0.82
CA GLN A 17 -4.14 14.39 0.28
C GLN A 17 -2.89 13.79 0.94
N ARG A 18 -1.84 14.61 1.14
CA ARG A 18 -0.64 14.18 1.87
C ARG A 18 -0.94 13.80 3.31
N LEU A 19 -1.75 14.61 3.99
CA LEU A 19 -2.15 14.35 5.37
C LEU A 19 -2.85 13.00 5.49
N ASN A 20 -3.81 12.74 4.60
CA ASN A 20 -4.54 11.48 4.55
C ASN A 20 -3.61 10.29 4.29
N THR A 21 -2.65 10.42 3.38
CA THR A 21 -1.66 9.37 3.07
C THR A 21 -0.78 9.08 4.28
N VAL A 22 -0.22 10.11 4.93
CA VAL A 22 0.61 9.93 6.13
C VAL A 22 -0.19 9.37 7.29
N ALA A 23 -1.44 9.83 7.49
CA ALA A 23 -2.32 9.30 8.52
C ALA A 23 -2.64 7.81 8.28
N ALA A 24 -2.87 7.39 7.04
CA ALA A 24 -3.07 5.99 6.67
C ALA A 24 -1.81 5.16 6.97
N ASN A 25 -0.61 5.66 6.64
CA ASN A 25 0.65 5.00 6.96
C ASN A 25 0.85 4.83 8.47
N VAL A 26 0.59 5.89 9.24
CA VAL A 26 0.69 5.85 10.72
C VAL A 26 -0.30 4.88 11.33
N ALA A 27 -1.54 4.86 10.86
CA ALA A 27 -2.58 3.94 11.35
C ALA A 27 -2.22 2.46 11.11
N ASN A 28 -1.40 2.18 10.08
CA ASN A 28 -1.04 0.82 9.67
C ASN A 28 0.41 0.42 10.02
N LEU A 29 1.07 1.13 10.94
CA LEU A 29 2.43 0.81 11.39
C LEU A 29 2.58 -0.62 11.91
N GLY A 30 1.57 -1.14 12.58
CA GLY A 30 1.53 -2.51 13.12
C GLY A 30 0.89 -3.54 12.20
N THR A 31 0.44 -3.17 11.01
CA THR A 31 -0.26 -4.07 10.10
C THR A 31 0.75 -4.92 9.32
N VAL A 32 0.64 -6.25 9.47
CA VAL A 32 1.52 -7.21 8.78
C VAL A 32 1.35 -7.09 7.27
N GLY A 33 2.47 -7.10 6.54
CA GLY A 33 2.47 -7.00 5.09
C GLY A 33 2.05 -5.63 4.50
N TYR A 34 1.82 -4.63 5.35
CA TYR A 34 1.42 -3.30 4.89
C TYR A 34 2.51 -2.63 4.08
N ARG A 35 2.13 -2.09 2.93
CA ARG A 35 2.97 -1.26 2.06
C ARG A 35 2.59 0.20 2.20
N ALA A 36 3.55 1.06 2.54
CA ALA A 36 3.33 2.49 2.66
C ALA A 36 2.75 3.07 1.37
N GLU A 37 1.84 4.00 1.51
CA GLU A 37 1.39 4.84 0.42
C GLU A 37 2.29 6.06 0.30
N GLU A 38 2.63 6.42 -0.93
CA GLU A 38 3.40 7.59 -1.26
C GLU A 38 2.63 8.42 -2.31
N VAL A 39 2.77 9.74 -2.26
CA VAL A 39 2.14 10.66 -3.22
C VAL A 39 3.22 11.27 -4.09
N LYS A 40 3.08 11.15 -5.40
CA LYS A 40 3.93 11.83 -6.37
C LYS A 40 3.25 13.14 -6.77
N PHE A 41 3.87 14.26 -6.44
CA PHE A 41 3.35 15.58 -6.81
C PHE A 41 3.83 15.98 -8.19
N GLU A 42 2.95 16.62 -8.92
CA GLU A 42 3.26 17.28 -10.19
C GLU A 42 2.85 18.74 -10.09
N THR A 43 3.69 19.62 -10.61
CA THR A 43 3.35 21.03 -10.75
C THR A 43 2.74 21.23 -12.13
N ILE A 44 1.51 21.68 -12.19
CA ILE A 44 0.87 22.08 -13.46
C ILE A 44 1.05 23.56 -13.65
N LEU A 45 1.75 23.95 -14.72
CA LEU A 45 1.85 25.33 -15.17
C LEU A 45 0.65 25.65 -16.06
N SER A 46 -0.18 26.59 -15.62
CA SER A 46 -1.25 27.13 -16.45
C SER A 46 -0.73 28.37 -17.19
N GLN A 47 -0.75 28.32 -18.51
CA GLN A 47 -0.42 29.43 -19.40
C GLN A 47 -1.65 30.29 -19.75
N ALA A 48 -2.72 30.20 -18.99
CA ALA A 48 -3.94 30.97 -19.18
C ALA A 48 -3.75 32.41 -18.66
N GLY A 49 -3.24 33.31 -19.52
CA GLY A 49 -3.06 34.73 -19.21
C GLY A 49 -1.65 35.23 -19.46
N HIS A 50 -1.39 36.51 -19.08
CA HIS A 50 -0.09 37.17 -19.27
C HIS A 50 0.98 36.75 -18.25
N ARG A 51 0.69 35.82 -17.33
CA ARG A 51 1.65 35.30 -16.35
C ARG A 51 1.39 33.80 -16.16
N ASP A 52 2.47 33.03 -16.16
CA ASP A 52 2.43 31.62 -15.80
C ASP A 52 2.02 31.47 -14.33
N VAL A 53 0.99 30.65 -14.07
CA VAL A 53 0.53 30.34 -12.72
C VAL A 53 0.77 28.86 -12.48
N ALA A 54 1.54 28.55 -11.43
CA ALA A 54 1.81 27.18 -11.01
C ALA A 54 0.73 26.72 -10.01
N PHE A 55 0.07 25.62 -10.36
CA PHE A 55 -0.88 24.94 -9.48
C PHE A 55 -0.26 23.65 -8.94
N ALA A 56 -0.47 23.39 -7.64
CA ALA A 56 -0.16 22.09 -7.08
C ALA A 56 -1.28 21.12 -7.44
N THR A 57 -0.95 19.98 -8.05
CA THR A 57 -1.94 18.90 -8.18
C THR A 57 -1.90 18.01 -6.95
N PRO A 58 -3.03 17.37 -6.57
CA PRO A 58 -3.06 16.38 -5.50
C PRO A 58 -2.07 15.21 -5.73
N GLY A 59 -1.64 15.00 -6.99
CA GLY A 59 -0.71 13.95 -7.36
C GLY A 59 -1.36 12.56 -7.47
N GLU A 60 -0.58 11.60 -7.97
CA GLU A 60 -0.97 10.19 -7.93
C GLU A 60 -0.45 9.52 -6.67
N THR A 61 -1.31 8.73 -6.04
CA THR A 61 -0.94 7.87 -4.91
C THR A 61 -0.45 6.53 -5.47
N PHE A 62 0.69 6.06 -4.98
CA PHE A 62 1.24 4.75 -5.34
C PHE A 62 1.70 4.00 -4.08
N LEU A 63 1.77 2.67 -4.19
CA LEU A 63 2.22 1.81 -3.10
C LEU A 63 3.73 1.60 -3.19
N SER A 64 4.42 1.83 -2.07
CA SER A 64 5.85 1.55 -1.95
C SER A 64 6.10 0.05 -2.11
N ARG A 65 7.07 -0.32 -2.95
CA ARG A 65 7.45 -1.72 -3.19
C ARG A 65 8.57 -2.20 -2.26
N LYS A 66 9.12 -1.31 -1.43
CA LYS A 66 10.18 -1.67 -0.48
C LYS A 66 9.67 -2.71 0.52
N ALA A 67 10.49 -3.74 0.77
CA ALA A 67 10.16 -4.75 1.77
C ALA A 67 10.15 -4.17 3.19
N GLY A 68 9.25 -4.67 4.02
CA GLY A 68 9.27 -4.46 5.46
C GLY A 68 10.27 -5.40 6.15
N PRO A 69 10.52 -5.21 7.46
CA PRO A 69 11.36 -6.12 8.23
C PRO A 69 10.68 -7.49 8.39
N LEU A 70 11.46 -8.57 8.30
CA LEU A 70 10.98 -9.91 8.64
C LEU A 70 11.06 -10.09 10.16
N ILE A 71 9.95 -10.48 10.76
CA ILE A 71 9.79 -10.69 12.20
C ILE A 71 9.52 -12.17 12.42
N LYS A 72 10.31 -12.80 13.29
CA LYS A 72 10.14 -14.20 13.64
C LYS A 72 8.93 -14.38 14.56
N THR A 73 8.04 -15.32 14.22
CA THR A 73 6.84 -15.64 14.99
C THR A 73 6.84 -17.07 15.51
N ASP A 74 7.65 -17.94 14.93
CA ASP A 74 7.69 -19.38 15.19
C ASP A 74 6.34 -20.13 14.92
N SER A 75 5.33 -19.44 14.38
CA SER A 75 4.08 -20.06 13.94
C SER A 75 4.28 -20.82 12.62
N PRO A 76 3.93 -22.09 12.52
CA PRO A 76 4.10 -22.86 11.29
C PRO A 76 3.19 -22.40 10.14
N LEU A 77 2.15 -21.62 10.44
CA LEU A 77 1.23 -21.05 9.45
C LEU A 77 1.56 -19.61 9.07
N ASP A 78 2.64 -19.05 9.62
CA ASP A 78 3.13 -17.74 9.24
C ASP A 78 4.26 -17.87 8.21
N VAL A 79 4.17 -17.09 7.15
CA VAL A 79 5.15 -17.09 6.05
C VAL A 79 5.57 -15.67 5.72
N GLY A 80 6.86 -15.40 5.82
CA GLY A 80 7.46 -14.17 5.33
C GLY A 80 8.09 -14.37 3.95
N LEU A 81 8.01 -13.35 3.09
CA LEU A 81 8.68 -13.36 1.79
C LEU A 81 9.91 -12.45 1.81
N GLN A 82 11.06 -13.03 1.49
CA GLN A 82 12.27 -12.27 1.20
C GLN A 82 12.34 -11.99 -0.30
N GLY A 83 12.66 -10.75 -0.69
CA GLY A 83 12.73 -10.34 -2.10
C GLY A 83 11.42 -9.78 -2.64
N ASP A 84 11.35 -9.56 -3.96
CA ASP A 84 10.19 -8.94 -4.64
C ASP A 84 9.19 -10.00 -5.13
N GLY A 85 8.59 -10.73 -4.20
CA GLY A 85 7.53 -11.71 -4.44
C GLY A 85 6.24 -11.30 -3.71
N TRP A 86 5.10 -11.80 -4.15
CA TRP A 86 3.79 -11.55 -3.56
C TRP A 86 3.03 -12.86 -3.49
N LEU A 87 2.38 -13.14 -2.36
CA LEU A 87 1.47 -14.26 -2.24
C LEU A 87 0.18 -13.99 -3.00
N ALA A 88 -0.31 -14.98 -3.71
CA ALA A 88 -1.58 -14.90 -4.41
C ALA A 88 -2.72 -15.41 -3.51
N VAL A 89 -3.78 -14.63 -3.41
CA VAL A 89 -5.00 -14.99 -2.69
C VAL A 89 -6.23 -14.71 -3.55
N ARG A 90 -7.32 -15.39 -3.26
CA ARG A 90 -8.57 -15.24 -4.00
C ARG A 90 -9.32 -14.00 -3.55
N GLY A 91 -9.33 -12.97 -4.38
CA GLY A 91 -10.13 -11.77 -4.15
C GLY A 91 -11.54 -11.86 -4.75
N PRO A 92 -12.39 -10.86 -4.50
CA PRO A 92 -13.79 -10.84 -4.96
C PRO A 92 -13.95 -10.84 -6.48
N ARG A 93 -12.99 -10.31 -7.22
CA ARG A 93 -12.98 -10.14 -8.68
C ARG A 93 -11.88 -10.93 -9.38
N GLY A 94 -11.27 -11.88 -8.69
CA GLY A 94 -10.16 -12.68 -9.22
C GLY A 94 -8.96 -12.71 -8.26
N MET A 95 -7.79 -13.03 -8.78
CA MET A 95 -6.57 -13.11 -8.01
C MET A 95 -6.14 -11.71 -7.54
N VAL A 96 -5.78 -11.60 -6.27
CA VAL A 96 -5.14 -10.42 -5.67
C VAL A 96 -3.87 -10.87 -4.94
N TYR A 97 -3.02 -9.92 -4.59
CA TYR A 97 -1.69 -10.20 -4.07
C TYR A 97 -1.53 -9.61 -2.67
N THR A 98 -0.82 -10.32 -1.81
CA THR A 98 -0.58 -9.87 -0.44
C THR A 98 0.86 -10.12 0.00
N ARG A 99 1.30 -9.36 1.00
CA ARG A 99 2.52 -9.60 1.76
C ARG A 99 2.22 -10.08 3.18
N ASP A 100 0.95 -10.11 3.56
CA ASP A 100 0.53 -10.77 4.78
C ASP A 100 0.48 -12.28 4.53
N GLY A 101 1.44 -12.99 5.09
CA GLY A 101 1.55 -14.43 4.95
C GLY A 101 1.04 -15.20 6.17
N ARG A 102 0.25 -14.57 7.02
CA ARG A 102 -0.44 -15.27 8.11
C ARG A 102 -1.58 -16.08 7.54
N MET A 103 -1.56 -17.37 7.82
CA MET A 103 -2.53 -18.31 7.28
C MET A 103 -3.27 -19.04 8.38
N GLN A 104 -4.43 -19.58 8.03
CA GLN A 104 -5.23 -20.47 8.87
C GLN A 104 -5.77 -21.62 8.03
N VAL A 105 -5.99 -22.75 8.67
CA VAL A 105 -6.64 -23.93 8.06
C VAL A 105 -8.07 -23.99 8.55
N THR A 106 -9.03 -24.07 7.64
CA THR A 106 -10.45 -24.24 7.98
C THR A 106 -10.75 -25.67 8.34
N ALA A 107 -11.91 -25.92 8.97
CA ALA A 107 -12.38 -27.28 9.24
C ALA A 107 -12.60 -28.10 7.95
N ALA A 108 -12.79 -27.46 6.81
CA ALA A 108 -12.89 -28.11 5.50
C ALA A 108 -11.51 -28.42 4.87
N GLY A 109 -10.43 -27.97 5.50
CA GLY A 109 -9.07 -28.15 5.01
C GLY A 109 -8.60 -27.02 4.07
N ASP A 110 -9.37 -25.97 3.86
CA ASP A 110 -8.93 -24.85 3.01
C ASP A 110 -7.86 -24.03 3.72
N LEU A 111 -6.76 -23.78 3.04
CA LEU A 111 -5.73 -22.85 3.50
C LEU A 111 -6.14 -21.42 3.12
N GLN A 112 -6.36 -20.57 4.12
CA GLN A 112 -6.86 -19.20 3.94
C GLN A 112 -5.96 -18.20 4.68
N ASP A 113 -6.01 -16.94 4.25
CA ASP A 113 -5.50 -15.84 5.06
C ASP A 113 -6.46 -15.49 6.21
N LEU A 114 -6.09 -14.53 7.06
CA LEU A 114 -6.91 -14.13 8.21
C LEU A 114 -8.20 -13.38 7.81
N ASP A 115 -8.30 -12.93 6.57
CA ASP A 115 -9.52 -12.32 6.01
C ASP A 115 -10.45 -13.34 5.36
N GLY A 116 -10.12 -14.65 5.42
CA GLY A 116 -10.92 -15.74 4.86
C GLY A 116 -10.75 -15.92 3.35
N ARG A 117 -9.71 -15.34 2.74
CA ARG A 117 -9.41 -15.52 1.32
C ARG A 117 -8.53 -16.76 1.12
N ALA A 118 -8.91 -17.63 0.18
CA ALA A 118 -8.13 -18.82 -0.11
C ALA A 118 -6.74 -18.45 -0.64
N ILE A 119 -5.71 -19.10 -0.09
CA ILE A 119 -4.34 -19.06 -0.61
C ILE A 119 -4.31 -19.85 -1.91
N LEU A 120 -3.70 -19.26 -2.95
CA LEU A 120 -3.65 -19.86 -4.27
C LEU A 120 -2.28 -20.49 -4.54
N ASP A 121 -2.28 -21.51 -5.38
CA ASP A 121 -1.08 -22.09 -5.97
C ASP A 121 -0.57 -21.24 -7.17
N PRO A 122 0.58 -21.56 -7.78
CA PRO A 122 1.05 -20.84 -8.97
C PRO A 122 0.11 -20.92 -10.18
N GLY A 123 -0.80 -21.91 -10.22
CA GLY A 123 -1.84 -22.08 -11.26
C GLY A 123 -3.12 -21.31 -10.96
N GLY A 124 -3.25 -20.68 -9.76
CA GLY A 124 -4.45 -19.94 -9.35
C GLY A 124 -5.53 -20.81 -8.72
N SER A 125 -5.24 -22.07 -8.39
CA SER A 125 -6.15 -22.97 -7.67
C SER A 125 -5.98 -22.83 -6.15
N PRO A 126 -7.04 -22.96 -5.33
CA PRO A 126 -6.93 -22.96 -3.88
C PRO A 126 -6.10 -24.13 -3.38
N LEU A 127 -5.28 -23.87 -2.35
CA LEU A 127 -4.57 -24.93 -1.64
C LEU A 127 -5.46 -25.50 -0.54
N THR A 128 -5.55 -26.84 -0.52
CA THR A 128 -6.28 -27.60 0.51
C THR A 128 -5.32 -28.55 1.22
N VAL A 129 -5.49 -28.69 2.53
CA VAL A 129 -4.64 -29.49 3.41
C VAL A 129 -5.52 -30.38 4.29
N ASP A 130 -4.98 -31.43 4.89
CA ASP A 130 -5.71 -32.24 5.86
C ASP A 130 -5.72 -31.52 7.22
N PRO A 131 -6.89 -31.08 7.74
CA PRO A 131 -6.96 -30.38 9.02
C PRO A 131 -6.57 -31.25 10.22
N GLU A 132 -6.73 -32.58 10.11
CA GLU A 132 -6.34 -33.57 11.14
C GLU A 132 -4.92 -34.14 10.92
N GLY A 133 -4.26 -33.67 9.84
CA GLY A 133 -2.94 -34.14 9.43
C GLY A 133 -1.79 -33.58 10.26
N PRO A 134 -0.57 -34.04 9.99
CA PRO A 134 0.62 -33.50 10.63
C PRO A 134 0.83 -32.00 10.30
N PRO A 135 1.61 -31.27 11.13
CA PRO A 135 1.90 -29.85 10.88
C PRO A 135 2.44 -29.60 9.48
N LEU A 136 2.03 -28.47 8.89
CA LEU A 136 2.51 -28.03 7.60
C LEU A 136 3.99 -27.66 7.67
N THR A 137 4.74 -28.09 6.68
CA THR A 137 6.12 -27.65 6.41
C THR A 137 6.15 -26.91 5.07
N ILE A 138 6.68 -25.70 5.08
CA ILE A 138 6.77 -24.85 3.89
C ILE A 138 8.24 -24.61 3.58
N GLY A 139 8.67 -25.10 2.43
CA GLY A 139 10.05 -24.95 1.97
C GLY A 139 10.37 -23.51 1.53
N GLN A 140 11.67 -23.20 1.41
CA GLN A 140 12.13 -21.91 0.91
C GLN A 140 11.73 -21.65 -0.55
N ASP A 141 11.39 -22.71 -1.26
CA ASP A 141 10.86 -22.73 -2.63
C ASP A 141 9.32 -22.63 -2.69
N GLY A 142 8.69 -22.43 -1.55
CA GLY A 142 7.23 -22.33 -1.45
C GLY A 142 6.48 -23.68 -1.49
N ILE A 143 7.20 -24.80 -1.58
CA ILE A 143 6.58 -26.14 -1.55
C ILE A 143 5.92 -26.36 -0.18
N VAL A 144 4.66 -26.76 -0.20
CA VAL A 144 3.84 -27.08 0.98
C VAL A 144 3.75 -28.59 1.12
N SER A 145 4.12 -29.11 2.29
CA SER A 145 4.10 -30.54 2.60
C SER A 145 3.44 -30.80 3.95
N GLN A 146 2.79 -31.94 4.09
CA GLN A 146 2.30 -32.50 5.36
C GLN A 146 2.95 -33.86 5.61
N GLY A 147 3.81 -33.95 6.62
CA GLY A 147 4.63 -35.13 6.82
C GLY A 147 5.49 -35.44 5.60
N THR A 148 5.28 -36.58 4.96
CA THR A 148 5.99 -37.01 3.74
C THR A 148 5.27 -36.65 2.44
N ASN A 149 4.03 -36.15 2.54
CA ASN A 149 3.20 -35.87 1.37
C ASN A 149 3.38 -34.41 0.93
N GLN A 150 3.80 -34.19 -0.31
CA GLN A 150 3.77 -32.89 -0.95
C GLN A 150 2.34 -32.58 -1.39
N ILE A 151 1.77 -31.49 -0.89
CA ILE A 151 0.39 -31.05 -1.17
C ILE A 151 0.35 -30.15 -2.40
N GLY A 152 1.30 -29.21 -2.51
CA GLY A 152 1.35 -28.23 -3.57
C GLY A 152 2.47 -27.23 -3.35
N ALA A 153 2.31 -26.03 -3.87
CA ALA A 153 3.21 -24.91 -3.63
C ALA A 153 2.42 -23.62 -3.45
N LEU A 154 2.93 -22.71 -2.63
CA LEU A 154 2.37 -21.36 -2.50
C LEU A 154 2.52 -20.60 -3.82
N GLY A 155 1.46 -19.97 -4.27
CA GLY A 155 1.50 -19.06 -5.42
C GLY A 155 2.24 -17.79 -5.08
N VAL A 156 3.52 -17.74 -5.40
CA VAL A 156 4.33 -16.54 -5.27
C VAL A 156 4.51 -15.91 -6.65
N PHE A 157 4.19 -14.63 -6.74
CA PHE A 157 4.17 -13.90 -8.01
C PHE A 157 5.07 -12.69 -7.96
N ARG A 158 5.71 -12.37 -9.08
CA ARG A 158 6.38 -11.10 -9.31
C ARG A 158 5.44 -10.17 -10.05
N LEU A 159 5.23 -8.97 -9.50
CA LEU A 159 4.43 -7.92 -10.13
C LEU A 159 5.33 -7.04 -11.00
N ASP A 160 4.83 -6.64 -12.18
CA ASP A 160 5.57 -5.74 -13.06
C ASP A 160 5.90 -4.43 -12.30
N PRO A 161 7.16 -3.95 -12.33
CA PRO A 161 7.53 -2.69 -11.68
C PRO A 161 6.69 -1.48 -12.14
N ALA A 162 6.24 -1.49 -13.39
CA ALA A 162 5.40 -0.42 -13.95
C ALA A 162 3.91 -0.60 -13.65
N ALA A 163 3.48 -1.77 -13.11
CA ALA A 163 2.07 -2.03 -12.84
C ALA A 163 1.51 -1.11 -11.75
N LYS A 164 0.31 -0.61 -11.97
CA LYS A 164 -0.44 0.18 -10.98
C LYS A 164 -1.06 -0.76 -9.97
N LEU A 165 -0.63 -0.59 -8.71
CA LEU A 165 -1.16 -1.35 -7.58
C LEU A 165 -2.26 -0.56 -6.89
N THR A 166 -3.42 -1.19 -6.71
CA THR A 166 -4.56 -0.60 -6.00
C THR A 166 -4.83 -1.44 -4.75
N ARG A 167 -4.93 -0.78 -3.59
CA ARG A 167 -5.24 -1.44 -2.32
C ARG A 167 -6.66 -2.01 -2.36
N VAL A 168 -6.83 -3.23 -1.89
CA VAL A 168 -8.11 -3.87 -1.61
C VAL A 168 -8.24 -4.18 -0.12
N ALA A 169 -9.43 -4.56 0.32
CA ALA A 169 -9.68 -4.89 1.71
C ALA A 169 -8.69 -5.93 2.25
N GLY A 170 -8.34 -5.84 3.54
CA GLY A 170 -7.41 -6.78 4.19
C GLY A 170 -5.94 -6.64 3.76
N GLY A 171 -5.52 -5.43 3.39
CA GLY A 171 -4.11 -5.16 3.08
C GLY A 171 -3.56 -5.77 1.78
N ALA A 172 -4.40 -6.51 1.03
CA ALA A 172 -4.03 -7.02 -0.28
C ALA A 172 -4.02 -5.92 -1.35
N VAL A 173 -3.43 -6.22 -2.48
CA VAL A 173 -3.35 -5.31 -3.63
C VAL A 173 -3.86 -6.00 -4.90
N ALA A 174 -4.60 -5.26 -5.70
CA ALA A 174 -4.90 -5.62 -7.07
C ALA A 174 -3.88 -4.95 -7.99
N SER A 175 -3.47 -5.65 -9.03
CA SER A 175 -2.58 -5.15 -10.07
C SER A 175 -3.35 -5.03 -11.38
N ASP A 176 -3.13 -3.96 -12.14
CA ASP A 176 -3.68 -3.78 -13.48
C ASP A 176 -3.05 -4.71 -14.52
N VAL A 177 -1.83 -5.20 -14.22
CA VAL A 177 -1.13 -6.21 -15.02
C VAL A 177 -1.03 -7.49 -14.19
N PRO A 178 -1.43 -8.66 -14.74
CA PRO A 178 -1.28 -9.93 -14.02
C PRO A 178 0.17 -10.20 -13.61
N GLY A 179 0.35 -10.64 -12.37
CA GLY A 179 1.67 -11.06 -11.87
C GLY A 179 2.16 -12.31 -12.61
N ARG A 180 3.47 -12.46 -12.67
CA ARG A 180 4.12 -13.66 -13.23
C ARG A 180 4.47 -14.61 -12.10
N PRO A 181 4.05 -15.89 -12.15
CA PRO A 181 4.38 -16.85 -11.12
C PRO A 181 5.90 -17.09 -11.07
N ILE A 182 6.44 -17.18 -9.87
CA ILE A 182 7.83 -17.54 -9.62
C ILE A 182 7.89 -19.05 -9.44
N LEU A 183 8.45 -19.75 -10.41
CA LEU A 183 8.59 -21.22 -10.39
C LEU A 183 10.00 -21.67 -10.05
N ASP A 184 10.99 -20.81 -10.21
CA ASP A 184 12.39 -21.07 -9.89
C ASP A 184 12.88 -20.12 -8.79
N PHE A 185 13.05 -20.67 -7.59
CA PHE A 185 13.52 -19.97 -6.40
C PHE A 185 15.06 -20.10 -6.21
N ASN A 186 15.75 -20.80 -7.11
CA ASN A 186 17.18 -21.06 -7.01
C ASN A 186 18.04 -20.08 -7.80
N GLN A 187 17.44 -19.12 -8.49
CA GLN A 187 18.19 -18.08 -9.18
C GLN A 187 19.02 -17.27 -8.17
N ARG A 188 20.33 -17.18 -8.41
CA ARG A 188 21.29 -16.48 -7.54
C ARG A 188 21.53 -15.04 -7.99
N ASP A 189 20.47 -14.34 -8.35
CA ASP A 189 20.53 -12.93 -8.70
C ASP A 189 19.92 -12.04 -7.59
N GLU A 190 20.03 -10.73 -7.74
CA GLU A 190 19.46 -9.75 -6.81
C GLU A 190 17.92 -9.83 -6.73
N THR A 191 17.29 -10.59 -7.64
CA THR A 191 15.85 -10.78 -7.72
C THR A 191 15.38 -12.07 -7.04
N THR A 192 16.27 -12.77 -6.34
CA THR A 192 15.94 -14.04 -5.66
C THR A 192 14.84 -13.82 -4.62
N VAL A 193 13.73 -14.55 -4.78
CA VAL A 193 12.65 -14.61 -3.81
C VAL A 193 12.80 -15.88 -2.98
N ARG A 194 12.60 -15.79 -1.67
CA ARG A 194 12.58 -16.93 -0.76
C ARG A 194 11.39 -16.86 0.18
N VAL A 195 10.82 -18.01 0.43
CA VAL A 195 9.74 -18.19 1.41
C VAL A 195 10.37 -18.57 2.75
N GLN A 196 9.97 -17.92 3.83
CA GLN A 196 10.46 -18.20 5.18
C GLN A 196 9.28 -18.52 6.08
N GLN A 197 9.14 -19.79 6.45
CA GLN A 197 8.14 -20.27 7.42
C GLN A 197 8.54 -19.81 8.83
N GLY A 198 7.56 -19.48 9.67
CA GLY A 198 7.76 -18.96 11.02
C GLY A 198 8.13 -17.49 11.09
N PHE A 199 7.94 -16.75 10.00
CA PHE A 199 8.18 -15.33 9.90
C PHE A 199 6.96 -14.60 9.31
N GLN A 200 6.80 -13.35 9.68
CA GLN A 200 5.87 -12.42 9.06
C GLN A 200 6.62 -11.17 8.57
N GLU A 201 6.11 -10.51 7.56
CA GLU A 201 6.64 -9.24 7.10
C GLU A 201 5.92 -8.09 7.80
N GLY A 202 6.65 -7.25 8.56
CA GLY A 202 6.11 -6.04 9.16
C GLY A 202 5.81 -4.95 8.13
N ALA A 203 5.14 -3.88 8.56
CA ALA A 203 4.92 -2.71 7.71
C ALA A 203 6.26 -2.09 7.28
N ASN A 204 6.35 -1.61 6.04
CA ASN A 204 7.53 -0.90 5.54
C ASN A 204 7.50 0.61 5.87
N VAL A 205 6.80 0.97 6.91
CA VAL A 205 6.61 2.35 7.38
C VAL A 205 7.58 2.67 8.51
N ASN A 206 8.29 3.80 8.42
CA ASN A 206 9.11 4.29 9.51
C ASN A 206 8.28 5.24 10.40
N PRO A 207 7.95 4.86 11.66
CA PRO A 207 7.07 5.64 12.51
C PRO A 207 7.59 7.05 12.82
N VAL A 208 8.89 7.18 13.04
CA VAL A 208 9.51 8.48 13.38
C VAL A 208 9.43 9.43 12.20
N MET A 209 9.72 8.93 11.00
CA MET A 209 9.65 9.73 9.77
C MET A 209 8.22 10.15 9.45
N GLU A 210 7.25 9.23 9.56
CA GLU A 210 5.84 9.54 9.27
C GLU A 210 5.27 10.53 10.30
N MET A 211 5.62 10.40 11.59
CA MET A 211 5.21 11.37 12.60
C MET A 211 5.81 12.77 12.35
N SER A 212 7.07 12.85 11.95
CA SER A 212 7.70 14.14 11.58
C SER A 212 6.99 14.76 10.37
N ARG A 213 6.70 13.96 9.33
CA ARG A 213 5.94 14.39 8.15
C ARG A 213 4.53 14.86 8.51
N LEU A 214 3.85 14.17 9.42
CA LEU A 214 2.52 14.54 9.89
C LEU A 214 2.53 15.94 10.50
N ILE A 215 3.51 16.24 11.36
CA ILE A 215 3.65 17.56 12.01
C ILE A 215 3.94 18.64 10.97
N GLU A 216 4.86 18.39 10.04
CA GLU A 216 5.21 19.33 8.96
C GLU A 216 4.00 19.66 8.07
N ILE A 217 3.28 18.62 7.62
CA ILE A 217 2.11 18.78 6.75
C ILE A 217 0.98 19.50 7.49
N THR A 218 0.73 19.16 8.77
CA THR A 218 -0.29 19.82 9.57
C THR A 218 0.00 21.32 9.72
N ARG A 219 1.25 21.70 9.98
CA ARG A 219 1.65 23.11 10.07
C ARG A 219 1.49 23.83 8.71
N ALA A 220 1.92 23.18 7.62
CA ALA A 220 1.76 23.74 6.28
C ALA A 220 0.28 23.92 5.91
N PHE A 221 -0.57 22.94 6.25
CA PHE A 221 -2.02 23.01 6.03
C PHE A 221 -2.65 24.16 6.82
N GLN A 222 -2.30 24.33 8.10
CA GLN A 222 -2.78 25.43 8.92
C GLN A 222 -2.36 26.78 8.36
N SER A 223 -1.11 26.92 7.90
CA SER A 223 -0.62 28.15 7.27
C SER A 223 -1.34 28.46 5.96
N ALA A 224 -1.60 27.45 5.13
CA ALA A 224 -2.38 27.63 3.90
C ALA A 224 -3.83 28.02 4.19
N ALA A 225 -4.48 27.40 5.19
CA ALA A 225 -5.83 27.74 5.60
C ALA A 225 -5.92 29.19 6.13
N ALA A 226 -4.95 29.63 6.92
CA ALA A 226 -4.87 31.01 7.41
C ALA A 226 -4.73 32.02 6.26
N ALA A 227 -3.89 31.73 5.25
CA ALA A 227 -3.72 32.57 4.07
C ALA A 227 -4.99 32.66 3.22
N VAL A 228 -5.79 31.60 3.11
CA VAL A 228 -7.11 31.62 2.46
C VAL A 228 -8.05 32.55 3.23
N ALA A 229 -8.17 32.37 4.54
CA ALA A 229 -9.05 33.17 5.39
C ALA A 229 -8.68 34.67 5.35
N GLU A 230 -7.39 35.01 5.36
CA GLU A 230 -6.92 36.39 5.25
C GLU A 230 -7.24 36.98 3.86
N SER A 231 -7.08 36.20 2.80
CA SER A 231 -7.44 36.62 1.45
C SER A 231 -8.95 36.89 1.31
N GLU A 232 -9.79 36.03 1.90
CA GLU A 232 -11.25 36.20 1.90
C GLU A 232 -11.66 37.44 2.69
N SER A 233 -11.07 37.66 3.88
CA SER A 233 -11.33 38.85 4.71
C SER A 233 -10.95 40.13 3.96
N SER A 234 -9.79 40.14 3.33
CA SER A 234 -9.33 41.29 2.52
C SER A 234 -10.26 41.60 1.34
N LEU A 235 -10.80 40.57 0.69
CA LEU A 235 -11.80 40.75 -0.38
C LEU A 235 -13.11 41.31 0.16
N GLN A 236 -13.58 40.83 1.32
CA GLN A 236 -14.80 41.34 1.96
C GLN A 236 -14.64 42.81 2.36
N ASP A 237 -13.47 43.18 2.92
CA ASP A 237 -13.20 44.57 3.30
C ASP A 237 -13.10 45.51 2.08
N ALA A 238 -12.50 45.01 0.99
CA ALA A 238 -12.48 45.76 -0.28
C ALA A 238 -13.88 45.96 -0.85
N ILE A 239 -14.76 44.96 -0.79
CA ILE A 239 -16.16 45.07 -1.22
C ILE A 239 -16.93 46.07 -0.34
N ARG A 240 -16.74 46.05 0.99
CA ARG A 240 -17.36 47.01 1.91
C ARG A 240 -16.87 48.42 1.68
N GLY A 241 -15.58 48.59 1.38
CA GLY A 241 -15.00 49.90 1.09
C GLY A 241 -15.42 50.53 -0.28
N LEU A 242 -15.88 49.70 -1.22
CA LEU A 242 -16.39 50.12 -2.52
C LEU A 242 -17.92 50.25 -2.56
N GLY A 243 -18.60 49.83 -1.49
CA GLY A 243 -20.06 50.00 -1.36
C GLY A 243 -20.47 51.49 -1.25
N PRO A 244 -21.69 51.85 -1.67
CA PRO A 244 -22.12 53.22 -1.59
C PRO A 244 -22.14 53.71 -0.12
N THR A 245 -21.33 54.71 0.17
CA THR A 245 -21.47 55.48 1.42
C THR A 245 -22.84 56.15 1.40
N ALA A 246 -23.79 55.63 2.17
CA ALA A 246 -25.10 56.23 2.37
C ALA A 246 -24.97 57.54 3.17
#